data_43351ed0fbd55321f18e6c1e086f7c3f
#
_entry.id   43351ed0fbd55321f18e6c1e086f7c3f
#
_cell.length_a   1.000
_cell.length_b   1.000
_cell.length_c   1.000
_cell.angle_alpha   90.00
_cell.angle_beta   90.00
_cell.angle_gamma   90.00
#
_symmetry.space_group_name_H-M   'P 1'
#
loop_
_entity.id
_entity.type
_entity.pdbx_description
1 polymer ?
#
loop_
_entity_poly.entity_id
_entity_poly.type
_entity_poly.pdbx_seq_one_letter_code
_entity_poly.pdbx_strand_id
1 'polypeptide(L)'
;MLLVCSPTIAMAGSGENSGKHLFILSGQSNMAGMKPEVSFTPAVTKAFGKDNIIVAKSAYSGASIRSWAKSNHEFPPPTRGRVPKVRGQFYDTLINGVKAAIKGEKLKTVTFVWMQGESDLNNTAYDVYLKELIWQIQTDINFKEINVVIGRISDCGLDQPKRLAGKKYIRKTQQEFAESHARGAWVDTDDLNDRKQEDGKIIHDLHYTPAGYKILGQRFAEKSIALIKANAKRPEGENSKFQTPNTK
;
A
#
# COMPACT_ATOMS: atom_id res chain seq x y z
N MET A 1 -10.80 -36.76 -57.01
CA MET A 1 -10.73 -36.80 -55.55
C MET A 1 -9.70 -35.76 -55.14
N LEU A 2 -10.18 -34.51 -54.87
CA LEU A 2 -9.31 -33.40 -54.47
C LEU A 2 -9.24 -33.37 -52.94
N LEU A 3 -8.03 -33.55 -52.41
CA LEU A 3 -7.75 -33.33 -51.00
C LEU A 3 -7.62 -31.81 -50.75
N VAL A 4 -8.56 -31.24 -50.03
CA VAL A 4 -8.47 -29.86 -49.52
C VAL A 4 -7.71 -29.90 -48.19
N CYS A 5 -6.48 -29.44 -48.23
CA CYS A 5 -5.65 -29.27 -47.01
C CYS A 5 -6.00 -27.91 -46.37
N SER A 6 -6.73 -27.92 -45.27
CA SER A 6 -7.00 -26.71 -44.48
C SER A 6 -5.75 -26.31 -43.68
N PRO A 7 -5.30 -25.05 -43.73
CA PRO A 7 -4.20 -24.62 -42.89
C PRO A 7 -4.68 -24.47 -41.43
N THR A 8 -4.04 -25.21 -40.53
CA THR A 8 -4.17 -25.02 -39.09
C THR A 8 -3.44 -23.71 -38.72
N ILE A 9 -4.22 -22.66 -38.44
CA ILE A 9 -3.68 -21.42 -37.90
C ILE A 9 -3.27 -21.74 -36.45
N ALA A 10 -1.97 -21.91 -36.22
CA ALA A 10 -1.40 -21.91 -34.89
C ALA A 10 -1.56 -20.51 -34.32
N MET A 11 -2.45 -20.36 -33.33
CA MET A 11 -2.52 -19.16 -32.51
C MET A 11 -1.17 -19.03 -31.80
N ALA A 12 -0.33 -18.11 -32.25
CA ALA A 12 0.86 -17.67 -31.54
C ALA A 12 0.38 -17.04 -30.23
N GLY A 13 0.52 -17.79 -29.15
CA GLY A 13 0.27 -17.30 -27.79
C GLY A 13 1.18 -16.11 -27.51
N SER A 14 0.61 -14.96 -27.24
CA SER A 14 1.26 -13.70 -26.89
C SER A 14 2.15 -13.86 -25.66
N GLY A 15 3.44 -14.14 -25.86
CA GLY A 15 4.44 -14.29 -24.79
C GLY A 15 4.82 -13.00 -24.06
N GLU A 16 4.22 -11.86 -24.38
CA GLU A 16 4.65 -10.55 -23.88
C GLU A 16 4.01 -10.10 -22.55
N ASN A 17 3.11 -10.87 -21.97
CA ASN A 17 2.38 -10.42 -20.76
C ASN A 17 2.39 -11.43 -19.61
N SER A 18 3.38 -12.35 -19.58
CA SER A 18 3.52 -13.34 -18.52
C SER A 18 4.22 -12.76 -17.30
N GLY A 19 3.61 -12.92 -16.13
CA GLY A 19 4.17 -12.47 -14.83
C GLY A 19 3.10 -12.31 -13.79
N LYS A 20 3.52 -12.24 -12.52
CA LYS A 20 2.59 -12.16 -11.37
C LYS A 20 2.37 -10.73 -10.91
N HIS A 21 1.21 -10.48 -10.36
CA HIS A 21 0.87 -9.24 -9.66
C HIS A 21 1.32 -9.36 -8.20
N LEU A 22 2.33 -8.58 -7.80
CA LEU A 22 2.80 -8.51 -6.42
C LEU A 22 2.03 -7.43 -5.65
N PHE A 23 1.52 -7.80 -4.48
CA PHE A 23 0.91 -6.89 -3.51
C PHE A 23 1.73 -6.90 -2.24
N ILE A 24 2.29 -5.74 -1.86
CA ILE A 24 3.07 -5.53 -0.65
C ILE A 24 2.21 -4.74 0.33
N LEU A 25 1.74 -5.37 1.40
CA LEU A 25 0.89 -4.76 2.42
C LEU A 25 1.74 -4.43 3.64
N SER A 26 1.84 -3.15 3.98
CA SER A 26 2.65 -2.73 5.13
C SER A 26 2.05 -1.53 5.87
N GLY A 27 2.52 -1.30 7.09
CA GLY A 27 2.03 -0.23 7.94
C GLY A 27 2.00 -0.58 9.42
N GLN A 28 1.17 0.14 10.19
CA GLN A 28 1.10 -0.07 11.63
C GLN A 28 -0.13 -0.91 12.06
N SER A 29 -0.66 -0.67 13.25
CA SER A 29 -1.67 -1.53 13.91
C SER A 29 -2.91 -1.82 13.06
N ASN A 30 -3.45 -0.85 12.31
CA ASN A 30 -4.60 -1.08 11.47
C ASN A 30 -4.28 -1.98 10.25
N MET A 31 -3.05 -1.89 9.70
CA MET A 31 -2.58 -2.90 8.74
C MET A 31 -2.32 -4.25 9.42
N ALA A 32 -1.74 -4.25 10.62
CA ALA A 32 -1.49 -5.50 11.36
C ALA A 32 -2.79 -6.27 11.66
N GLY A 33 -3.85 -5.56 12.05
CA GLY A 33 -5.19 -6.11 12.34
C GLY A 33 -5.95 -6.61 11.11
N MET A 34 -5.70 -6.02 9.93
CA MET A 34 -6.32 -6.46 8.69
C MET A 34 -5.70 -7.80 8.23
N LYS A 35 -6.54 -8.83 8.12
CA LYS A 35 -6.17 -10.17 7.65
C LYS A 35 -6.41 -10.28 6.15
N PRO A 36 -5.36 -10.33 5.30
CA PRO A 36 -5.51 -10.32 3.84
C PRO A 36 -6.40 -11.45 3.33
N GLU A 37 -6.29 -12.63 3.95
CA GLU A 37 -7.04 -13.85 3.59
C GLU A 37 -8.56 -13.70 3.75
N VAL A 38 -9.03 -12.72 4.53
CA VAL A 38 -10.48 -12.51 4.78
C VAL A 38 -11.17 -11.82 3.61
N SER A 39 -10.51 -10.85 2.98
CA SER A 39 -11.16 -10.05 1.92
C SER A 39 -10.21 -9.58 0.81
N PHE A 40 -9.00 -9.15 1.13
CA PHE A 40 -8.05 -8.65 0.14
C PHE A 40 -7.63 -9.75 -0.86
N THR A 41 -7.05 -10.84 -0.35
CA THR A 41 -6.58 -11.96 -1.17
C THR A 41 -7.69 -12.61 -2.00
N PRO A 42 -8.88 -12.90 -1.46
CA PRO A 42 -10.00 -13.38 -2.29
C PRO A 42 -10.37 -12.45 -3.43
N ALA A 43 -10.39 -11.12 -3.19
CA ALA A 43 -10.78 -10.15 -4.22
C ALA A 43 -9.74 -10.07 -5.35
N VAL A 44 -8.43 -10.01 -5.04
CA VAL A 44 -7.39 -9.99 -6.07
C VAL A 44 -7.26 -11.34 -6.78
N THR A 45 -7.49 -12.46 -6.09
CA THR A 45 -7.58 -13.80 -6.69
C THR A 45 -8.72 -13.87 -7.72
N LYS A 46 -9.90 -13.35 -7.37
CA LYS A 46 -11.03 -13.28 -8.30
C LYS A 46 -10.72 -12.45 -9.55
N ALA A 47 -9.94 -11.38 -9.39
CA ALA A 47 -9.62 -10.45 -10.46
C ALA A 47 -8.55 -10.97 -11.44
N PHE A 48 -7.54 -11.70 -10.93
CA PHE A 48 -6.33 -12.04 -11.68
C PHE A 48 -6.03 -13.55 -11.75
N GLY A 49 -6.70 -14.37 -10.95
CA GLY A 49 -6.40 -15.80 -10.79
C GLY A 49 -5.37 -16.06 -9.68
N LYS A 50 -5.53 -17.19 -8.99
CA LYS A 50 -4.69 -17.57 -7.83
C LYS A 50 -3.20 -17.66 -8.18
N ASP A 51 -2.88 -18.22 -9.33
CA ASP A 51 -1.51 -18.47 -9.77
C ASP A 51 -0.80 -17.20 -10.28
N ASN A 52 -1.55 -16.12 -10.51
CA ASN A 52 -1.06 -14.86 -11.04
C ASN A 52 -0.85 -13.78 -9.97
N ILE A 53 -0.97 -14.11 -8.68
CA ILE A 53 -0.81 -13.16 -7.60
C ILE A 53 0.24 -13.61 -6.58
N ILE A 54 0.90 -12.64 -5.96
CA ILE A 54 1.73 -12.80 -4.77
C ILE A 54 1.29 -11.75 -3.77
N VAL A 55 0.97 -12.15 -2.54
CA VAL A 55 0.61 -11.23 -1.45
C VAL A 55 1.62 -11.39 -0.33
N ALA A 56 2.37 -10.33 -0.04
CA ALA A 56 3.31 -10.25 1.06
C ALA A 56 2.86 -9.19 2.06
N LYS A 57 2.87 -9.51 3.35
CA LYS A 57 2.48 -8.58 4.41
C LYS A 57 3.51 -8.51 5.51
N SER A 58 3.88 -7.26 5.90
CA SER A 58 4.71 -6.99 7.08
C SER A 58 4.23 -5.69 7.73
N ALA A 59 3.71 -5.75 8.96
CA ALA A 59 3.14 -4.60 9.67
C ALA A 59 3.42 -4.69 11.17
N TYR A 60 3.68 -3.54 11.81
CA TYR A 60 4.07 -3.46 13.22
C TYR A 60 3.29 -2.40 13.97
N SER A 61 2.54 -2.81 15.00
CA SER A 61 1.72 -1.92 15.81
C SER A 61 2.53 -0.81 16.49
N GLY A 62 2.00 0.43 16.46
CA GLY A 62 2.59 1.58 17.12
C GLY A 62 3.87 2.11 16.48
N ALA A 63 4.28 1.62 15.33
CA ALA A 63 5.50 2.03 14.68
C ALA A 63 5.31 3.31 13.84
N SER A 64 6.26 4.26 13.93
CA SER A 64 6.31 5.42 13.05
C SER A 64 6.90 5.05 11.69
N ILE A 65 6.66 5.86 10.66
CA ILE A 65 7.17 5.65 9.29
C ILE A 65 8.69 5.51 9.26
N ARG A 66 9.41 6.13 10.21
CA ARG A 66 10.87 6.00 10.39
C ARG A 66 11.35 4.57 10.63
N SER A 67 10.44 3.70 11.06
CA SER A 67 10.75 2.28 11.26
C SER A 67 10.92 1.52 9.94
N TRP A 68 10.42 2.08 8.84
CA TRP A 68 10.57 1.50 7.50
C TRP A 68 11.51 2.32 6.60
N ALA A 69 11.41 3.66 6.62
CA ALA A 69 12.28 4.48 5.79
C ALA A 69 13.69 4.58 6.37
N LYS A 70 14.69 4.22 5.58
CA LYS A 70 16.13 4.37 5.90
C LYS A 70 16.62 5.79 5.53
N SER A 71 15.81 6.80 5.86
CA SER A 71 16.09 8.20 5.56
C SER A 71 17.23 8.76 6.41
N ASN A 72 18.08 9.58 5.81
CA ASN A 72 19.09 10.36 6.52
C ASN A 72 18.58 11.73 7.00
N HIS A 73 17.33 12.10 6.69
CA HIS A 73 16.79 13.36 7.15
C HIS A 73 16.61 13.37 8.67
N GLU A 74 17.09 14.43 9.29
CA GLU A 74 16.90 14.68 10.71
C GLU A 74 15.58 15.42 10.93
N PHE A 75 14.64 14.74 11.55
CA PHE A 75 13.36 15.33 11.97
C PHE A 75 13.12 15.06 13.45
N PRO A 76 12.34 15.89 14.12
CA PRO A 76 12.02 15.67 15.54
C PRO A 76 11.46 14.26 15.73
N PRO A 77 11.79 13.60 16.86
CA PRO A 77 11.27 12.28 17.16
C PRO A 77 9.74 12.29 17.20
N PRO A 78 9.07 11.18 16.87
CA PRO A 78 7.64 11.09 16.98
C PRO A 78 7.21 11.35 18.43
N THR A 79 6.16 12.14 18.63
CA THR A 79 5.62 12.41 19.97
C THR A 79 4.79 11.26 20.53
N ARG A 80 4.46 10.29 19.69
CA ARG A 80 3.72 9.07 20.03
C ARG A 80 4.27 7.88 19.25
N GLY A 81 3.98 6.70 19.77
CA GLY A 81 4.43 5.46 19.19
C GLY A 81 5.85 5.09 19.61
N ARG A 82 6.34 4.00 19.05
CA ARG A 82 7.69 3.51 19.30
C ARG A 82 8.69 4.31 18.48
N VAL A 83 9.59 5.00 19.15
CA VAL A 83 10.77 5.55 18.49
C VAL A 83 11.64 4.37 18.04
N PRO A 84 11.96 4.24 16.75
CA PRO A 84 12.80 3.15 16.30
C PRO A 84 14.21 3.29 16.91
N LYS A 85 14.78 2.18 17.38
CA LYS A 85 16.17 2.13 17.85
C LYS A 85 17.14 2.44 16.70
N VAL A 86 16.76 1.98 15.50
CA VAL A 86 17.49 2.23 14.26
C VAL A 86 16.46 2.61 13.19
N ARG A 87 16.77 3.62 12.39
CA ARG A 87 15.93 4.00 11.24
C ARG A 87 15.84 2.83 10.27
N GLY A 88 14.64 2.57 9.74
CA GLY A 88 14.42 1.46 8.86
C GLY A 88 14.51 0.07 9.50
N GLN A 89 14.41 -0.03 10.84
CA GLN A 89 14.55 -1.32 11.57
C GLN A 89 13.59 -2.43 11.07
N PHE A 90 12.45 -2.08 10.48
CA PHE A 90 11.50 -3.05 9.93
C PHE A 90 11.60 -3.21 8.41
N TYR A 91 12.39 -2.35 7.76
CA TYR A 91 12.54 -2.40 6.31
C TYR A 91 13.15 -3.70 5.83
N ASP A 92 14.23 -4.15 6.48
CA ASP A 92 14.91 -5.38 6.08
C ASP A 92 13.99 -6.60 6.23
N THR A 93 13.17 -6.64 7.29
CA THR A 93 12.17 -7.70 7.44
C THR A 93 11.11 -7.64 6.33
N LEU A 94 10.63 -6.44 5.98
CA LEU A 94 9.67 -6.25 4.89
C LEU A 94 10.27 -6.74 3.57
N ILE A 95 11.44 -6.23 3.19
CA ILE A 95 12.01 -6.49 1.86
C ILE A 95 12.48 -7.94 1.70
N ASN A 96 13.03 -8.53 2.76
CA ASN A 96 13.42 -9.94 2.75
C ASN A 96 12.19 -10.85 2.63
N GLY A 97 11.09 -10.53 3.32
CA GLY A 97 9.82 -11.23 3.17
C GLY A 97 9.25 -11.12 1.75
N VAL A 98 9.34 -9.94 1.14
CA VAL A 98 8.93 -9.72 -0.25
C VAL A 98 9.79 -10.52 -1.21
N LYS A 99 11.12 -10.45 -1.10
CA LYS A 99 12.06 -11.22 -1.95
C LYS A 99 11.84 -12.73 -1.82
N ALA A 100 11.59 -13.22 -0.60
CA ALA A 100 11.28 -14.62 -0.36
C ALA A 100 9.94 -15.04 -1.00
N ALA A 101 8.93 -14.17 -0.97
CA ALA A 101 7.63 -14.43 -1.60
C ALA A 101 7.69 -14.45 -3.13
N ILE A 102 8.55 -13.60 -3.73
CA ILE A 102 8.75 -13.56 -5.18
C ILE A 102 9.46 -14.84 -5.67
N LYS A 103 10.47 -15.34 -4.96
CA LYS A 103 11.25 -16.56 -5.31
C LYS A 103 11.68 -16.66 -6.77
N GLY A 104 12.08 -15.53 -7.38
CA GLY A 104 12.50 -15.48 -8.78
C GLY A 104 11.36 -15.45 -9.81
N GLU A 105 10.11 -15.37 -9.38
CA GLU A 105 8.97 -15.19 -10.26
C GLU A 105 9.06 -13.86 -11.04
N LYS A 106 8.74 -13.88 -12.31
CA LYS A 106 8.61 -12.65 -13.11
C LYS A 106 7.44 -11.83 -12.59
N LEU A 107 7.66 -10.54 -12.36
CA LEU A 107 6.63 -9.62 -11.93
C LEU A 107 6.04 -8.87 -13.13
N LYS A 108 4.71 -8.83 -13.19
CA LYS A 108 3.94 -8.04 -14.15
C LYS A 108 3.60 -6.66 -13.62
N THR A 109 3.19 -6.57 -12.35
CA THR A 109 2.93 -5.31 -11.65
C THR A 109 3.29 -5.45 -10.18
N VAL A 110 3.60 -4.31 -9.57
CA VAL A 110 3.80 -4.20 -8.12
C VAL A 110 2.85 -3.15 -7.58
N THR A 111 2.17 -3.48 -6.48
CA THR A 111 1.30 -2.56 -5.75
C THR A 111 1.73 -2.52 -4.28
N PHE A 112 2.12 -1.35 -3.81
CA PHE A 112 2.40 -1.09 -2.40
C PHE A 112 1.14 -0.55 -1.73
N VAL A 113 0.65 -1.25 -0.70
CA VAL A 113 -0.53 -0.89 0.08
C VAL A 113 -0.06 -0.48 1.47
N TRP A 114 -0.32 0.77 1.83
CA TRP A 114 0.19 1.39 3.05
C TRP A 114 -0.92 1.87 3.97
N MET A 115 -0.88 1.45 5.24
CA MET A 115 -1.78 1.90 6.29
C MET A 115 -1.00 2.23 7.56
N GLN A 116 -0.64 3.50 7.74
CA GLN A 116 0.17 4.00 8.84
C GLN A 116 0.03 5.53 8.91
N GLY A 117 0.22 6.16 10.04
CA GLY A 117 0.23 7.62 10.21
C GLY A 117 -0.14 8.07 11.62
N GLU A 118 -0.83 7.25 12.39
CA GLU A 118 -1.30 7.58 13.74
C GLU A 118 -0.14 7.80 14.73
N SER A 119 1.03 7.23 14.43
CA SER A 119 2.26 7.42 15.21
C SER A 119 3.10 8.63 14.77
N ASP A 120 2.68 9.34 13.73
CA ASP A 120 3.46 10.41 13.09
C ASP A 120 2.73 11.78 13.05
N LEU A 121 1.79 12.04 13.96
CA LEU A 121 0.94 13.23 13.94
C LEU A 121 1.70 14.58 14.00
N ASN A 122 2.93 14.59 14.42
CA ASN A 122 3.81 15.76 14.43
C ASN A 122 4.93 15.70 13.38
N ASN A 123 4.90 14.71 12.49
CA ASN A 123 5.93 14.54 11.48
C ASN A 123 5.60 15.35 10.22
N THR A 124 6.13 16.56 10.15
CA THR A 124 5.94 17.48 9.01
C THR A 124 6.66 17.06 7.73
N ALA A 125 7.43 15.99 7.77
CA ALA A 125 8.11 15.40 6.62
C ALA A 125 7.59 14.00 6.28
N TYR A 126 6.36 13.71 6.65
CA TYR A 126 5.76 12.40 6.43
C TYR A 126 5.77 11.97 4.96
N ASP A 127 5.48 12.89 4.04
CA ASP A 127 5.52 12.66 2.60
C ASP A 127 6.93 12.35 2.08
N VAL A 128 7.96 12.99 2.64
CA VAL A 128 9.37 12.72 2.28
C VAL A 128 9.73 11.29 2.66
N TYR A 129 9.43 10.86 3.89
CA TYR A 129 9.66 9.47 4.31
C TYR A 129 8.90 8.47 3.47
N LEU A 130 7.67 8.80 3.06
CA LEU A 130 6.85 7.91 2.23
C LEU A 130 7.45 7.78 0.82
N LYS A 131 7.92 8.88 0.23
CA LYS A 131 8.66 8.88 -1.06
C LYS A 131 9.90 8.01 -1.00
N GLU A 132 10.70 8.17 0.04
CA GLU A 132 11.93 7.40 0.24
C GLU A 132 11.64 5.91 0.45
N LEU A 133 10.63 5.56 1.22
CA LEU A 133 10.21 4.17 1.41
C LEU A 133 9.81 3.52 0.08
N ILE A 134 9.03 4.22 -0.73
CA ILE A 134 8.61 3.74 -2.05
C ILE A 134 9.83 3.55 -2.95
N TRP A 135 10.72 4.53 -3.00
CA TRP A 135 11.95 4.45 -3.78
C TRP A 135 12.86 3.29 -3.35
N GLN A 136 13.02 3.07 -2.03
CA GLN A 136 13.76 1.92 -1.50
C GLN A 136 13.16 0.60 -1.98
N ILE A 137 11.84 0.44 -1.90
CA ILE A 137 11.15 -0.77 -2.39
C ILE A 137 11.41 -0.95 -3.89
N GLN A 138 11.23 0.10 -4.70
CA GLN A 138 11.48 0.07 -6.15
C GLN A 138 12.90 -0.39 -6.47
N THR A 139 13.89 0.15 -5.76
CA THR A 139 15.30 -0.17 -5.92
C THR A 139 15.59 -1.62 -5.56
N ASP A 140 15.12 -2.06 -4.40
CA ASP A 140 15.44 -3.38 -3.85
C ASP A 140 14.77 -4.56 -4.59
N ILE A 141 13.61 -4.33 -5.20
CA ILE A 141 12.93 -5.33 -6.04
C ILE A 141 13.21 -5.13 -7.54
N ASN A 142 13.98 -4.10 -7.89
CA ASN A 142 14.29 -3.71 -9.27
C ASN A 142 13.04 -3.55 -10.15
N PHE A 143 12.03 -2.81 -9.63
CA PHE A 143 10.78 -2.56 -10.33
C PHE A 143 10.41 -1.07 -10.28
N LYS A 144 10.50 -0.38 -11.42
CA LYS A 144 10.47 1.10 -11.48
C LYS A 144 9.09 1.70 -11.20
N GLU A 145 8.03 1.13 -11.73
CA GLU A 145 6.69 1.72 -11.71
C GLU A 145 5.74 0.94 -10.81
N ILE A 146 5.67 1.29 -9.53
CA ILE A 146 4.75 0.64 -8.61
C ILE A 146 3.45 1.44 -8.44
N ASN A 147 2.34 0.74 -8.25
CA ASN A 147 1.10 1.33 -7.81
C ASN A 147 1.16 1.57 -6.29
N VAL A 148 0.58 2.67 -5.83
CA VAL A 148 0.56 3.02 -4.41
C VAL A 148 -0.87 3.22 -3.95
N VAL A 149 -1.30 2.44 -2.95
CA VAL A 149 -2.63 2.57 -2.33
C VAL A 149 -2.45 2.92 -0.86
N ILE A 150 -2.94 4.09 -0.46
CA ILE A 150 -2.79 4.60 0.90
C ILE A 150 -4.13 4.56 1.63
N GLY A 151 -4.18 3.91 2.78
CA GLY A 151 -5.27 4.08 3.73
C GLY A 151 -5.09 5.41 4.46
N ARG A 152 -6.02 6.35 4.25
CA ARG A 152 -6.07 7.58 5.05
C ARG A 152 -6.41 7.20 6.49
N ILE A 153 -5.60 7.58 7.47
CA ILE A 153 -5.90 7.28 8.87
C ILE A 153 -7.29 7.80 9.26
N SER A 154 -8.01 7.04 10.10
CA SER A 154 -9.39 7.35 10.48
C SER A 154 -9.57 8.70 11.18
N ASP A 155 -10.79 9.11 11.36
CA ASP A 155 -11.22 10.33 12.05
C ASP A 155 -11.05 10.28 13.58
N CYS A 156 -10.67 9.15 14.15
CA CYS A 156 -10.41 9.00 15.60
C CYS A 156 -9.56 10.15 16.13
N GLY A 157 -10.09 10.91 17.11
CA GLY A 157 -9.41 12.03 17.75
C GLY A 157 -9.41 13.35 16.96
N LEU A 158 -10.26 13.50 15.95
CA LEU A 158 -10.53 14.81 15.33
C LEU A 158 -11.28 15.76 16.27
N ASP A 159 -11.96 15.23 17.27
CA ASP A 159 -12.61 15.95 18.37
C ASP A 159 -11.63 16.35 19.49
N GLN A 160 -10.38 15.91 19.47
CA GLN A 160 -9.39 16.13 20.50
C GLN A 160 -8.45 17.31 20.12
N PRO A 161 -8.55 18.50 20.78
CA PRO A 161 -7.78 19.69 20.39
C PRO A 161 -6.26 19.46 20.29
N LYS A 162 -5.70 18.68 21.21
CA LYS A 162 -4.24 18.37 21.24
C LYS A 162 -3.77 17.51 20.06
N ARG A 163 -4.67 16.84 19.35
CA ARG A 163 -4.35 15.92 18.25
C ARG A 163 -4.83 16.43 16.90
N LEU A 164 -5.79 17.34 16.90
CA LEU A 164 -6.52 17.78 15.74
C LEU A 164 -5.61 18.26 14.61
N ALA A 165 -4.65 19.14 14.94
CA ALA A 165 -3.74 19.69 13.92
C ALA A 165 -2.91 18.61 13.25
N GLY A 166 -2.28 17.73 14.03
CA GLY A 166 -1.50 16.62 13.49
C GLY A 166 -2.32 15.61 12.71
N LYS A 167 -3.53 15.28 13.20
CA LYS A 167 -4.46 14.40 12.46
C LYS A 167 -4.86 14.98 11.11
N LYS A 168 -5.28 16.24 11.09
CA LYS A 168 -5.62 16.93 9.83
C LYS A 168 -4.45 16.96 8.86
N TYR A 169 -3.24 17.26 9.39
CA TYR A 169 -2.03 17.29 8.57
C TYR A 169 -1.74 15.94 7.92
N ILE A 170 -1.65 14.85 8.70
CA ILE A 170 -1.35 13.51 8.15
C ILE A 170 -2.43 13.06 7.17
N ARG A 171 -3.71 13.22 7.50
CA ARG A 171 -4.82 12.84 6.61
C ARG A 171 -4.75 13.58 5.27
N LYS A 172 -4.51 14.89 5.32
CA LYS A 172 -4.32 15.72 4.13
C LYS A 172 -3.11 15.26 3.32
N THR A 173 -1.96 15.08 3.97
CA THR A 173 -0.72 14.63 3.31
C THR A 173 -0.89 13.27 2.64
N GLN A 174 -1.58 12.33 3.27
CA GLN A 174 -1.86 11.01 2.70
C GLN A 174 -2.71 11.09 1.43
N GLN A 175 -3.76 11.89 1.47
CA GLN A 175 -4.64 12.10 0.32
C GLN A 175 -3.91 12.80 -0.82
N GLU A 176 -3.27 13.95 -0.55
CA GLU A 176 -2.54 14.71 -1.56
C GLU A 176 -1.39 13.92 -2.18
N PHE A 177 -0.67 13.14 -1.35
CA PHE A 177 0.36 12.25 -1.85
C PHE A 177 -0.18 11.23 -2.84
N ALA A 178 -1.28 10.54 -2.48
CA ALA A 178 -1.88 9.53 -3.35
C ALA A 178 -2.45 10.15 -4.64
N GLU A 179 -3.06 11.33 -4.56
CA GLU A 179 -3.64 12.03 -5.71
C GLU A 179 -2.56 12.61 -6.65
N SER A 180 -1.42 13.04 -6.11
CA SER A 180 -0.29 13.55 -6.91
C SER A 180 0.55 12.43 -7.54
N HIS A 181 0.47 11.21 -7.02
CA HIS A 181 1.22 10.08 -7.55
C HIS A 181 0.53 9.52 -8.79
N ALA A 182 1.23 9.47 -9.94
CA ALA A 182 0.64 9.04 -11.22
C ALA A 182 -0.04 7.66 -11.19
N ARG A 183 0.40 6.78 -10.26
CA ARG A 183 -0.13 5.44 -10.00
C ARG A 183 -0.65 5.33 -8.57
N GLY A 184 -1.24 6.42 -8.04
CA GLY A 184 -1.70 6.52 -6.67
C GLY A 184 -3.21 6.43 -6.53
N ALA A 185 -3.65 5.91 -5.39
CA ALA A 185 -5.03 5.98 -4.92
C ALA A 185 -5.06 6.00 -3.40
N TRP A 186 -6.12 6.52 -2.83
CA TRP A 186 -6.34 6.43 -1.38
C TRP A 186 -7.69 5.80 -1.05
N VAL A 187 -7.79 5.31 0.18
CA VAL A 187 -8.98 4.67 0.75
C VAL A 187 -9.45 5.48 1.93
N ASP A 188 -10.73 5.83 1.95
CA ASP A 188 -11.40 6.38 3.12
C ASP A 188 -11.65 5.29 4.16
N THR A 189 -11.44 5.62 5.42
CA THR A 189 -11.54 4.67 6.53
C THR A 189 -12.37 5.21 7.70
N ASP A 190 -13.07 6.33 7.54
CA ASP A 190 -13.78 7.02 8.62
C ASP A 190 -14.96 6.22 9.18
N ASP A 191 -15.59 5.40 8.36
CA ASP A 191 -16.72 4.53 8.73
C ASP A 191 -16.29 3.14 9.25
N LEU A 192 -14.99 2.87 9.39
CA LEU A 192 -14.50 1.54 9.75
C LEU A 192 -14.25 1.34 11.25
N ASN A 193 -14.18 2.45 12.00
CA ASN A 193 -13.82 2.50 13.42
C ASN A 193 -14.99 2.82 14.35
N ASP A 194 -16.19 2.94 13.82
CA ASP A 194 -17.39 3.24 14.57
C ASP A 194 -17.80 2.06 15.47
N ARG A 195 -17.94 2.35 16.77
CA ARG A 195 -18.48 1.41 17.75
C ARG A 195 -19.69 2.03 18.41
N LYS A 196 -20.82 1.34 18.36
CA LYS A 196 -22.03 1.71 19.08
C LYS A 196 -21.92 1.20 20.51
N GLN A 197 -22.06 2.10 21.49
CA GLN A 197 -22.15 1.76 22.91
C GLN A 197 -23.56 1.33 23.29
N GLU A 198 -23.74 0.77 24.48
CA GLU A 198 -25.05 0.32 24.99
C GLU A 198 -26.08 1.45 25.09
N ASP A 199 -25.61 2.67 25.39
CA ASP A 199 -26.43 3.90 25.42
C ASP A 199 -26.77 4.45 24.02
N GLY A 200 -26.35 3.74 22.96
CA GLY A 200 -26.59 4.14 21.57
C GLY A 200 -25.57 5.14 21.00
N LYS A 201 -24.65 5.65 21.82
CA LYS A 201 -23.62 6.58 21.37
C LYS A 201 -22.61 5.89 20.46
N ILE A 202 -22.23 6.57 19.38
CA ILE A 202 -21.13 6.12 18.51
C ILE A 202 -19.82 6.71 19.02
N ILE A 203 -18.81 5.86 19.17
CA ILE A 203 -17.44 6.27 19.44
C ILE A 203 -16.57 5.91 18.23
N HIS A 204 -15.71 6.84 17.84
CA HIS A 204 -14.72 6.65 16.78
C HIS A 204 -13.43 6.10 17.41
N ASP A 205 -13.25 4.77 17.38
CA ASP A 205 -12.11 4.10 17.99
C ASP A 205 -10.83 4.28 17.14
N LEU A 206 -9.68 4.08 17.76
CA LEU A 206 -8.39 4.08 17.06
C LEU A 206 -8.26 2.89 16.11
N HIS A 207 -8.78 1.75 16.50
CA HIS A 207 -8.72 0.50 15.74
C HIS A 207 -10.09 0.14 15.18
N TYR A 208 -10.08 -0.50 14.02
CA TYR A 208 -11.30 -0.88 13.33
C TYR A 208 -11.97 -2.10 13.98
N THR A 209 -13.26 -2.24 13.77
CA THR A 209 -14.01 -3.43 14.13
C THR A 209 -13.61 -4.61 13.20
N PRO A 210 -13.91 -5.86 13.56
CA PRO A 210 -13.69 -7.00 12.65
C PRO A 210 -14.37 -6.81 11.29
N ALA A 211 -15.58 -6.23 11.26
CA ALA A 211 -16.27 -5.86 10.03
C ALA A 211 -15.53 -4.74 9.28
N GLY A 212 -15.06 -3.72 10.00
CA GLY A 212 -14.25 -2.63 9.45
C GLY A 212 -12.96 -3.13 8.81
N TYR A 213 -12.23 -4.06 9.43
CA TYR A 213 -11.05 -4.66 8.82
C TYR A 213 -11.36 -5.46 7.54
N LYS A 214 -12.50 -6.15 7.49
CA LYS A 214 -12.95 -6.84 6.27
C LYS A 214 -13.23 -5.84 5.15
N ILE A 215 -13.91 -4.73 5.45
CA ILE A 215 -14.19 -3.65 4.48
C ILE A 215 -12.88 -2.98 4.05
N LEU A 216 -11.95 -2.71 4.96
CA LEU A 216 -10.63 -2.16 4.65
C LEU A 216 -9.89 -3.01 3.61
N GLY A 217 -9.81 -4.32 3.85
CA GLY A 217 -9.16 -5.24 2.90
C GLY A 217 -9.85 -5.26 1.54
N GLN A 218 -11.17 -5.20 1.51
CA GLN A 218 -11.94 -5.11 0.26
C GLN A 218 -11.64 -3.80 -0.50
N ARG A 219 -11.68 -2.64 0.18
CA ARG A 219 -11.37 -1.33 -0.43
C ARG A 219 -9.94 -1.25 -0.96
N PHE A 220 -8.97 -1.79 -0.22
CA PHE A 220 -7.58 -1.88 -0.69
C PHE A 220 -7.46 -2.72 -1.95
N ALA A 221 -8.13 -3.87 -2.01
CA ALA A 221 -8.11 -4.72 -3.20
C ALA A 221 -8.76 -4.01 -4.39
N GLU A 222 -9.92 -3.37 -4.21
CA GLU A 222 -10.63 -2.64 -5.28
C GLU A 222 -9.76 -1.52 -5.87
N LYS A 223 -9.13 -0.69 -5.03
CA LYS A 223 -8.22 0.36 -5.50
C LYS A 223 -6.99 -0.22 -6.21
N SER A 224 -6.41 -1.29 -5.67
CA SER A 224 -5.27 -1.99 -6.30
C SER A 224 -5.62 -2.54 -7.68
N ILE A 225 -6.76 -3.22 -7.80
CA ILE A 225 -7.27 -3.77 -9.07
C ILE A 225 -7.55 -2.65 -10.08
N ALA A 226 -8.18 -1.55 -9.63
CA ALA A 226 -8.47 -0.41 -10.49
C ALA A 226 -7.19 0.22 -11.06
N LEU A 227 -6.17 0.46 -10.22
CA LEU A 227 -4.88 0.99 -10.65
C LEU A 227 -4.17 0.06 -11.64
N ILE A 228 -4.14 -1.24 -11.37
CA ILE A 228 -3.54 -2.22 -12.28
C ILE A 228 -4.22 -2.18 -13.66
N LYS A 229 -5.55 -2.18 -13.69
CA LYS A 229 -6.33 -2.14 -14.95
C LYS A 229 -6.16 -0.82 -15.71
N ALA A 230 -6.15 0.30 -14.99
CA ALA A 230 -5.96 1.62 -15.60
C ALA A 230 -4.56 1.76 -16.21
N ASN A 231 -3.54 1.31 -15.49
CA ASN A 231 -2.14 1.44 -15.91
C ASN A 231 -1.73 0.42 -16.98
N ALA A 232 -2.43 -0.71 -17.12
CA ALA A 232 -2.22 -1.65 -18.22
C ALA A 232 -2.52 -1.07 -19.61
N LYS A 233 -3.27 0.05 -19.67
CA LYS A 233 -3.66 0.73 -20.91
C LYS A 233 -2.76 1.93 -21.25
N ARG A 234 -1.79 2.26 -20.41
CA ARG A 234 -0.88 3.40 -20.63
C ARG A 234 0.35 2.95 -21.41
N PRO A 235 0.78 3.71 -22.43
CA PRO A 235 2.07 3.44 -23.11
C PRO A 235 3.23 3.51 -22.10
N GLU A 236 4.23 2.64 -22.30
CA GLU A 236 5.49 2.73 -21.54
C GLU A 236 6.14 4.09 -21.80
N GLY A 237 6.47 4.84 -20.75
CA GLY A 237 7.23 6.10 -20.82
C GLY A 237 6.47 7.38 -20.47
N GLU A 238 5.16 7.39 -20.33
CA GLU A 238 4.38 8.63 -20.06
C GLU A 238 4.39 9.11 -18.59
N ASN A 239 5.15 8.48 -17.68
CA ASN A 239 4.96 8.60 -16.24
C ASN A 239 6.16 8.96 -15.37
N SER A 240 7.12 9.74 -15.85
CA SER A 240 8.20 10.16 -14.93
C SER A 240 7.98 11.54 -14.30
N LYS A 241 6.86 11.73 -13.58
CA LYS A 241 6.73 12.88 -12.68
C LYS A 241 7.32 12.63 -11.28
N PHE A 242 7.71 11.42 -10.96
CA PHE A 242 8.45 11.12 -9.75
C PHE A 242 9.95 11.26 -10.04
N GLN A 243 10.48 12.45 -9.84
CA GLN A 243 11.93 12.64 -9.81
C GLN A 243 12.48 11.93 -8.56
N THR A 244 13.54 11.16 -8.76
CA THR A 244 14.36 10.64 -7.67
C THR A 244 14.72 11.77 -6.71
N PRO A 245 14.67 11.55 -5.37
CA PRO A 245 15.24 12.52 -4.45
C PRO A 245 16.67 12.85 -4.86
N ASN A 246 16.97 14.15 -5.06
CA ASN A 246 18.34 14.59 -5.31
C ASN A 246 19.22 14.11 -4.14
N THR A 247 19.98 13.08 -4.37
CA THR A 247 21.11 12.69 -3.51
C THR A 247 22.21 13.72 -3.69
N LYS A 248 22.22 14.75 -2.85
CA LYS A 248 23.40 15.54 -2.53
C LYS A 248 23.81 15.30 -1.10
#